data_add4ae40862e29d80a7442727e76b5c7
#
_entry.id   add4ae40862e29d80a7442727e76b5c7
#
_cell.length_a   1.000
_cell.length_b   1.000
_cell.length_c   1.000
_cell.angle_alpha   90.00
_cell.angle_beta   90.00
_cell.angle_gamma   90.00
#
_symmetry.space_group_name_H-M   'P 1'
#
loop_
_entity.id
_entity.type
_entity.pdbx_description
1 polymer ?
#
loop_
_entity_poly.entity_id
_entity_poly.type
_entity_poly.pdbx_seq_one_letter_code
_entity_poly.pdbx_strand_id
1 'polypeptide(L)'
;MMTSTLATVLGTAAILLLQAIVVGGSIYIIYRFARRRSAGGNQEPIRTDTEGGKVVPVIAAFAGVRGLPWWFALASNNANPSLVIFASGIRYRMIRRHERRFDEIARVEVRTAWKTVNIEMRFHGELMTFAVNVGTNAAAGAALALFPPTIDMSDRAKAMLSGSTAERPDRSVN
;
A
#
# COMPACT_ATOMS: atom_id res chain seq x y z
N MET A 1 20.56 -17.60 52.86
CA MET A 1 19.27 -17.21 52.23
C MET A 1 19.38 -15.99 51.29
N MET A 2 20.28 -15.03 51.53
CA MET A 2 20.45 -13.86 50.64
C MET A 2 20.98 -14.10 49.24
N THR A 3 21.78 -15.15 49.03
CA THR A 3 22.40 -15.43 47.71
C THR A 3 21.42 -15.95 46.66
N SER A 4 20.37 -16.70 47.07
CA SER A 4 19.35 -17.21 46.13
C SER A 4 18.44 -16.11 45.59
N THR A 5 18.09 -15.12 46.44
CA THR A 5 17.26 -13.97 46.03
C THR A 5 17.99 -13.09 45.02
N LEU A 6 19.29 -12.85 45.26
CA LEU A 6 20.12 -12.03 44.35
C LEU A 6 20.25 -12.70 42.98
N ALA A 7 20.48 -14.01 42.93
CA ALA A 7 20.55 -14.77 41.69
C ALA A 7 19.24 -14.73 40.89
N THR A 8 18.10 -14.83 41.58
CA THR A 8 16.77 -14.74 40.92
C THR A 8 16.53 -13.33 40.35
N VAL A 9 16.85 -12.28 41.09
CA VAL A 9 16.67 -10.89 40.61
C VAL A 9 17.57 -10.61 39.41
N LEU A 10 18.83 -11.04 39.43
CA LEU A 10 19.75 -10.88 38.28
C LEU A 10 19.27 -11.67 37.05
N GLY A 11 18.78 -12.89 37.26
CA GLY A 11 18.23 -13.71 36.17
C GLY A 11 16.99 -13.07 35.51
N THR A 12 16.07 -12.56 36.34
CA THR A 12 14.87 -11.87 35.82
C THR A 12 15.26 -10.59 35.06
N ALA A 13 16.17 -9.80 35.58
CA ALA A 13 16.65 -8.59 34.93
C ALA A 13 17.33 -8.88 33.58
N ALA A 14 18.12 -9.95 33.50
CA ALA A 14 18.75 -10.39 32.25
C ALA A 14 17.72 -10.82 31.19
N ILE A 15 16.67 -11.56 31.59
CA ILE A 15 15.59 -11.96 30.69
C ILE A 15 14.83 -10.73 30.15
N LEU A 16 14.48 -9.78 31.01
CA LEU A 16 13.79 -8.56 30.62
C LEU A 16 14.63 -7.71 29.66
N LEU A 17 15.93 -7.61 29.92
CA LEU A 17 16.86 -6.90 29.04
C LEU A 17 16.95 -7.57 27.66
N LEU A 18 17.04 -8.90 27.62
CA LEU A 18 17.07 -9.66 26.38
C LEU A 18 15.78 -9.44 25.57
N GLN A 19 14.63 -9.50 26.22
CA GLN A 19 13.34 -9.23 25.58
C GLN A 19 13.27 -7.80 25.01
N ALA A 20 13.73 -6.80 25.74
CA ALA A 20 13.78 -5.42 25.28
C ALA A 20 14.69 -5.26 24.05
N ILE A 21 15.83 -5.93 24.02
CA ILE A 21 16.76 -5.92 22.86
C ILE A 21 16.11 -6.60 21.64
N VAL A 22 15.47 -7.74 21.84
CA VAL A 22 14.79 -8.47 20.72
C VAL A 22 13.64 -7.65 20.15
N VAL A 23 12.78 -7.10 21.01
CA VAL A 23 11.64 -6.28 20.58
C VAL A 23 12.14 -4.98 19.94
N GLY A 24 13.06 -4.26 20.58
CA GLY A 24 13.62 -3.02 20.05
C GLY A 24 14.37 -3.23 18.75
N GLY A 25 15.16 -4.29 18.65
CA GLY A 25 15.85 -4.69 17.41
C GLY A 25 14.89 -5.01 16.27
N SER A 26 13.82 -5.73 16.57
CA SER A 26 12.78 -6.06 15.58
C SER A 26 12.07 -4.79 15.08
N ILE A 27 11.68 -3.90 15.98
CA ILE A 27 11.06 -2.62 15.63
C ILE A 27 12.02 -1.77 14.79
N TYR A 28 13.30 -1.70 15.18
CA TYR A 28 14.32 -0.96 14.43
C TYR A 28 14.53 -1.52 13.02
N ILE A 29 14.58 -2.83 12.87
CA ILE A 29 14.72 -3.50 11.57
C ILE A 29 13.51 -3.18 10.69
N ILE A 30 12.29 -3.32 11.22
CA ILE A 30 11.04 -3.00 10.51
C ILE A 30 11.04 -1.51 10.10
N TYR A 31 11.38 -0.61 11.02
CA TYR A 31 11.46 0.82 10.75
C TYR A 31 12.49 1.16 9.67
N ARG A 32 13.68 0.56 9.74
CA ARG A 32 14.76 0.76 8.76
C ARG A 32 14.37 0.25 7.37
N PHE A 33 13.72 -0.92 7.30
CA PHE A 33 13.19 -1.45 6.03
C PHE A 33 12.08 -0.57 5.45
N ALA A 34 11.12 -0.16 6.28
CA ALA A 34 10.06 0.74 5.87
C ALA A 34 10.61 2.08 5.36
N ARG A 35 11.58 2.66 6.07
CA ARG A 35 12.21 3.94 5.69
C ARG A 35 13.00 3.84 4.38
N ARG A 36 13.75 2.75 4.16
CA ARG A 36 14.50 2.56 2.92
C ARG A 36 13.59 2.45 1.70
N ARG A 37 12.44 1.79 1.84
CA ARG A 37 11.44 1.65 0.77
C ARG A 37 10.67 2.93 0.53
N SER A 38 10.37 3.69 1.57
CA SER A 38 9.70 4.99 1.43
C SER A 38 10.59 6.06 0.80
N ALA A 39 11.91 5.99 1.00
CA ALA A 39 12.88 6.91 0.40
C ALA A 39 13.21 6.57 -1.07
N GLY A 40 13.01 5.31 -1.47
CA GLY A 40 13.17 4.84 -2.84
C GLY A 40 11.86 4.81 -3.61
N GLY A 41 10.92 5.72 -3.34
CA GLY A 41 9.69 5.87 -4.12
C GLY A 41 10.07 5.98 -5.59
N ASN A 42 10.25 4.83 -6.24
CA ASN A 42 10.50 4.74 -7.65
C ASN A 42 9.35 5.47 -8.34
N GLN A 43 9.65 6.64 -8.85
CA GLN A 43 8.82 7.32 -9.84
C GLN A 43 8.95 6.56 -11.18
N GLU A 44 8.90 5.23 -11.11
CA GLU A 44 8.83 4.46 -12.33
C GLU A 44 7.54 4.86 -13.06
N PRO A 45 7.63 5.19 -14.36
CA PRO A 45 6.44 5.48 -15.12
C PRO A 45 5.57 4.23 -15.23
N ILE A 46 4.26 4.43 -15.37
CA ILE A 46 3.34 3.34 -15.69
C ILE A 46 3.79 2.70 -17.00
N ARG A 47 4.01 1.41 -16.98
CA ARG A 47 4.45 0.61 -18.14
C ARG A 47 3.30 -0.18 -18.71
N THR A 48 3.38 -0.53 -19.97
CA THR A 48 2.46 -1.49 -20.58
C THR A 48 3.12 -2.88 -20.51
N ASP A 49 2.40 -3.88 -20.02
CA ASP A 49 2.87 -5.25 -20.04
C ASP A 49 2.62 -5.92 -21.43
N THR A 50 3.04 -7.17 -21.56
CA THR A 50 2.89 -7.94 -22.80
C THR A 50 1.43 -8.26 -23.15
N GLU A 51 0.54 -8.19 -22.16
CA GLU A 51 -0.90 -8.46 -22.32
C GLU A 51 -1.70 -7.16 -22.52
N GLY A 52 -1.04 -6.01 -22.68
CA GLY A 52 -1.67 -4.70 -22.87
C GLY A 52 -2.13 -4.03 -21.58
N GLY A 53 -1.91 -4.65 -20.44
CA GLY A 53 -2.24 -4.08 -19.14
C GLY A 53 -1.28 -2.94 -18.75
N LYS A 54 -1.79 -1.98 -18.00
CA LYS A 54 -0.99 -0.87 -17.45
C LYS A 54 -0.47 -1.25 -16.07
N VAL A 55 0.82 -1.52 -15.97
CA VAL A 55 1.49 -1.85 -14.71
C VAL A 55 1.70 -0.58 -13.90
N VAL A 56 1.03 -0.48 -12.77
CA VAL A 56 1.18 0.60 -11.82
C VAL A 56 2.33 0.27 -10.87
N PRO A 57 3.33 1.14 -10.73
CA PRO A 57 4.40 0.95 -9.75
C PRO A 57 3.83 0.95 -8.34
N VAL A 58 4.04 -0.14 -7.61
CA VAL A 58 3.51 -0.35 -6.26
C VAL A 58 4.65 -0.62 -5.30
N ILE A 59 4.70 0.13 -4.21
CA ILE A 59 5.70 -0.03 -3.14
C ILE A 59 5.31 -1.17 -2.20
N ALA A 60 4.03 -1.25 -1.87
CA ALA A 60 3.47 -2.26 -0.97
C ALA A 60 1.99 -2.50 -1.27
N ALA A 61 1.50 -3.69 -0.99
CA ALA A 61 0.09 -4.04 -1.06
C ALA A 61 -0.40 -4.53 0.29
N PHE A 62 -1.64 -4.18 0.64
CA PHE A 62 -2.27 -4.49 1.92
C PHE A 62 -3.66 -5.08 1.70
N ALA A 63 -4.03 -6.06 2.55
CA ALA A 63 -5.41 -6.44 2.72
C ALA A 63 -5.95 -5.84 4.01
N GLY A 64 -7.05 -5.16 3.91
CA GLY A 64 -7.80 -4.64 5.04
C GLY A 64 -9.17 -5.30 5.18
N VAL A 65 -9.89 -4.91 6.21
CA VAL A 65 -11.29 -5.27 6.42
C VAL A 65 -12.12 -3.99 6.44
N ARG A 66 -13.20 -3.99 5.70
CA ARG A 66 -14.15 -2.87 5.66
C ARG A 66 -14.63 -2.53 7.07
N GLY A 67 -14.56 -1.25 7.44
CA GLY A 67 -14.95 -0.77 8.76
C GLY A 67 -13.87 -0.84 9.84
N LEU A 68 -12.74 -1.51 9.60
CA LEU A 68 -11.60 -1.44 10.50
C LEU A 68 -10.65 -0.30 10.11
N PRO A 69 -9.91 0.26 11.08
CA PRO A 69 -8.90 1.26 10.79
C PRO A 69 -7.86 0.71 9.81
N TRP A 70 -7.37 1.56 8.90
CA TRP A 70 -6.41 1.19 7.84
C TRP A 70 -5.10 0.58 8.37
N TRP A 71 -4.69 0.92 9.59
CA TRP A 71 -3.51 0.36 10.23
C TRP A 71 -3.71 -1.08 10.71
N PHE A 72 -4.95 -1.58 10.71
CA PHE A 72 -5.30 -2.96 10.98
C PHE A 72 -5.31 -3.76 9.67
N ALA A 73 -4.15 -3.84 9.01
CA ALA A 73 -4.00 -4.68 7.83
C ALA A 73 -3.85 -6.14 8.25
N LEU A 74 -4.72 -7.01 7.74
CA LEU A 74 -4.66 -8.46 8.00
C LEU A 74 -3.47 -9.11 7.32
N ALA A 75 -3.02 -8.56 6.21
CA ALA A 75 -1.86 -9.03 5.47
C ALA A 75 -1.19 -7.90 4.72
N SER A 76 0.13 -7.95 4.60
CA SER A 76 0.90 -7.04 3.77
C SER A 76 1.89 -7.81 2.92
N ASN A 77 2.07 -7.41 1.67
CA ASN A 77 3.09 -7.96 0.79
C ASN A 77 3.99 -6.82 0.29
N ASN A 78 5.23 -6.87 0.72
CA ASN A 78 6.29 -5.97 0.28
C ASN A 78 7.32 -6.66 -0.61
N ALA A 79 7.23 -7.98 -0.80
CA ALA A 79 8.21 -8.74 -1.55
C ALA A 79 8.04 -8.57 -3.07
N ASN A 80 6.80 -8.67 -3.54
CA ASN A 80 6.48 -8.49 -4.96
C ASN A 80 5.01 -8.08 -5.13
N PRO A 81 4.63 -6.87 -4.64
CA PRO A 81 3.30 -6.35 -4.86
C PRO A 81 3.14 -5.97 -6.33
N SER A 82 1.95 -6.17 -6.89
CA SER A 82 1.66 -5.74 -8.24
C SER A 82 0.21 -5.29 -8.38
N LEU A 83 0.01 -4.27 -9.20
CA LEU A 83 -1.28 -3.82 -9.68
C LEU A 83 -1.17 -3.58 -11.18
N VAL A 84 -1.97 -4.28 -11.97
CA VAL A 84 -2.07 -4.10 -13.41
C VAL A 84 -3.51 -3.77 -13.73
N ILE A 85 -3.72 -2.71 -14.51
CA ILE A 85 -5.04 -2.22 -14.90
C ILE A 85 -5.22 -2.50 -16.39
N PHE A 86 -6.23 -3.27 -16.72
CA PHE A 86 -6.65 -3.63 -18.08
C PHE A 86 -7.87 -2.82 -18.51
N ALA A 87 -8.27 -2.94 -19.73
CA ALA A 87 -9.50 -2.32 -20.23
C ALA A 87 -10.78 -2.86 -19.54
N SER A 88 -10.76 -4.11 -19.06
CA SER A 88 -11.92 -4.79 -18.47
C SER A 88 -11.90 -4.90 -16.95
N GLY A 89 -10.77 -4.60 -16.31
CA GLY A 89 -10.62 -4.79 -14.86
C GLY A 89 -9.20 -4.65 -14.38
N ILE A 90 -8.94 -5.19 -13.22
CA ILE A 90 -7.64 -5.13 -12.55
C ILE A 90 -7.12 -6.54 -12.26
N ARG A 91 -5.81 -6.65 -12.30
CA ARG A 91 -5.07 -7.80 -11.79
C ARG A 91 -4.14 -7.32 -10.69
N TYR A 92 -4.24 -7.91 -9.52
CA TYR A 92 -3.39 -7.54 -8.40
C TYR A 92 -2.80 -8.76 -7.71
N ARG A 93 -1.66 -8.57 -7.07
CA ARG A 93 -0.98 -9.59 -6.30
C ARG A 93 -0.72 -9.09 -4.89
N MET A 94 -1.20 -9.86 -3.94
CA MET A 94 -0.85 -9.73 -2.55
C MET A 94 -0.02 -10.96 -2.12
N ILE A 95 -0.65 -12.05 -1.74
CA ILE A 95 0.00 -13.36 -1.56
C ILE A 95 -0.20 -14.18 -2.82
N ARG A 96 -1.40 -14.16 -3.36
CA ARG A 96 -1.79 -14.81 -4.62
C ARG A 96 -2.21 -13.74 -5.64
N ARG A 97 -2.18 -14.12 -6.91
CA ARG A 97 -2.71 -13.31 -7.99
C ARG A 97 -4.24 -13.37 -7.96
N HIS A 98 -4.87 -12.21 -8.08
CA HIS A 98 -6.31 -12.05 -8.18
C HIS A 98 -6.62 -11.19 -9.39
N GLU A 99 -7.74 -11.49 -10.06
CA GLU A 99 -8.28 -10.69 -11.12
C GLU A 99 -9.70 -10.27 -10.75
N ARG A 100 -10.05 -9.03 -11.04
CA ARG A 100 -11.36 -8.46 -10.75
C ARG A 100 -11.78 -7.58 -11.91
N ARG A 101 -13.02 -7.71 -12.32
CA ARG A 101 -13.63 -6.83 -13.31
C ARG A 101 -13.96 -5.49 -12.66
N PHE A 102 -14.12 -4.45 -13.45
CA PHE A 102 -14.48 -3.14 -12.92
C PHE A 102 -15.87 -3.11 -12.29
N ASP A 103 -16.82 -3.93 -12.79
CA ASP A 103 -18.16 -4.04 -12.21
C ASP A 103 -18.18 -4.74 -10.83
N GLU A 104 -17.11 -5.41 -10.44
CA GLU A 104 -16.93 -5.96 -9.09
C GLU A 104 -16.41 -4.92 -8.09
N ILE A 105 -15.87 -3.79 -8.56
CA ILE A 105 -15.32 -2.73 -7.71
C ILE A 105 -16.45 -1.82 -7.25
N ALA A 106 -16.75 -1.88 -5.96
CA ALA A 106 -17.79 -1.05 -5.35
C ALA A 106 -17.34 0.41 -5.18
N ARG A 107 -16.05 0.64 -4.84
CA ARG A 107 -15.52 1.98 -4.59
C ARG A 107 -14.00 1.99 -4.61
N VAL A 108 -13.45 3.11 -5.07
CA VAL A 108 -12.01 3.42 -4.99
C VAL A 108 -11.80 4.64 -4.09
N GLU A 109 -10.96 4.50 -3.09
CA GLU A 109 -10.61 5.57 -2.15
C GLU A 109 -9.12 5.87 -2.18
N VAL A 110 -8.76 7.11 -1.90
CA VAL A 110 -7.35 7.48 -1.67
C VAL A 110 -7.16 7.89 -0.23
N ARG A 111 -6.17 7.30 0.40
CA ARG A 111 -5.78 7.62 1.77
C ARG A 111 -4.33 8.00 1.84
N THR A 112 -4.03 9.08 2.56
CA THR A 112 -2.65 9.48 2.85
C THR A 112 -2.35 9.19 4.29
N ALA A 113 -1.28 8.48 4.56
CA ALA A 113 -0.81 8.22 5.90
C ALA A 113 0.72 8.18 5.91
N TRP A 114 1.34 8.84 6.90
CA TRP A 114 2.79 8.77 7.12
C TRP A 114 3.65 9.05 5.89
N LYS A 115 3.26 10.06 5.08
CA LYS A 115 3.90 10.43 3.80
C LYS A 115 3.76 9.38 2.70
N THR A 116 2.80 8.47 2.81
CA THR A 116 2.47 7.50 1.78
C THR A 116 1.09 7.74 1.23
N VAL A 117 0.91 7.48 -0.06
CA VAL A 117 -0.38 7.58 -0.73
C VAL A 117 -0.83 6.18 -1.10
N ASN A 118 -2.00 5.80 -0.60
CA ASN A 118 -2.56 4.49 -0.79
C ASN A 118 -3.87 4.58 -1.57
N ILE A 119 -4.04 3.75 -2.59
CA ILE A 119 -5.29 3.55 -3.31
C ILE A 119 -5.94 2.30 -2.72
N GLU A 120 -7.10 2.45 -2.11
CA GLU A 120 -7.90 1.35 -1.54
C GLU A 120 -9.06 1.04 -2.47
N MET A 121 -9.25 -0.22 -2.78
CA MET A 121 -10.35 -0.75 -3.57
C MET A 121 -11.23 -1.61 -2.71
N ARG A 122 -12.53 -1.35 -2.76
CA ARG A 122 -13.58 -2.15 -2.13
C ARG A 122 -14.35 -2.89 -3.20
N PHE A 123 -14.72 -4.12 -2.92
CA PHE A 123 -15.44 -4.98 -3.85
C PHE A 123 -16.88 -5.20 -3.38
N HIS A 124 -17.78 -5.38 -4.34
CA HIS A 124 -19.18 -5.68 -4.04
C HIS A 124 -19.30 -7.00 -3.29
N GLY A 125 -20.09 -7.00 -2.21
CA GLY A 125 -20.34 -8.20 -1.40
C GLY A 125 -19.18 -8.70 -0.55
N GLU A 126 -17.99 -8.08 -0.61
CA GLU A 126 -16.81 -8.50 0.15
C GLU A 126 -16.56 -7.60 1.37
N LEU A 127 -16.11 -8.23 2.46
CA LEU A 127 -15.61 -7.52 3.64
C LEU A 127 -14.14 -7.14 3.49
N MET A 128 -13.40 -7.87 2.64
CA MET A 128 -11.99 -7.62 2.40
C MET A 128 -11.81 -6.43 1.45
N THR A 129 -10.83 -5.62 1.76
CA THR A 129 -10.39 -4.51 0.91
C THR A 129 -8.96 -4.77 0.45
N PHE A 130 -8.63 -4.25 -0.72
CA PHE A 130 -7.28 -4.28 -1.25
C PHE A 130 -6.75 -2.86 -1.36
N ALA A 131 -5.57 -2.60 -0.80
CA ALA A 131 -4.93 -1.31 -0.87
C ALA A 131 -3.51 -1.43 -1.40
N VAL A 132 -3.09 -0.47 -2.22
CA VAL A 132 -1.73 -0.36 -2.74
C VAL A 132 -1.11 0.98 -2.39
N ASN A 133 0.13 0.94 -1.94
CA ASN A 133 0.94 2.13 -1.74
C ASN A 133 1.62 2.49 -3.07
N VAL A 134 1.28 3.63 -3.62
CA VAL A 134 1.85 4.17 -4.87
C VAL A 134 2.86 5.31 -4.62
N GLY A 135 3.12 5.64 -3.36
CA GLY A 135 4.14 6.58 -2.93
C GLY A 135 3.70 8.04 -2.98
N THR A 136 3.34 8.57 -4.13
CA THR A 136 3.08 10.01 -4.34
C THR A 136 1.67 10.30 -4.84
N ASN A 137 1.23 11.56 -4.67
CA ASN A 137 -0.05 12.03 -5.21
C ASN A 137 -0.07 11.97 -6.74
N ALA A 138 1.03 12.30 -7.39
CA ALA A 138 1.15 12.24 -8.86
C ALA A 138 0.98 10.79 -9.37
N ALA A 139 1.64 9.81 -8.72
CA ALA A 139 1.50 8.40 -9.05
C ALA A 139 0.05 7.91 -8.81
N ALA A 140 -0.59 8.37 -7.72
CA ALA A 140 -1.99 8.05 -7.46
C ALA A 140 -2.91 8.62 -8.53
N GLY A 141 -2.77 9.89 -8.90
CA GLY A 141 -3.53 10.52 -9.98
C GLY A 141 -3.37 9.80 -11.31
N ALA A 142 -2.13 9.46 -11.68
CA ALA A 142 -1.83 8.71 -12.90
C ALA A 142 -2.47 7.30 -12.89
N ALA A 143 -2.44 6.61 -11.75
CA ALA A 143 -3.08 5.31 -11.61
C ALA A 143 -4.61 5.40 -11.65
N LEU A 144 -5.20 6.40 -10.98
CA LEU A 144 -6.64 6.63 -10.97
C LEU A 144 -7.19 6.97 -12.36
N ALA A 145 -6.41 7.66 -13.19
CA ALA A 145 -6.79 7.99 -14.57
C ALA A 145 -6.95 6.76 -15.49
N LEU A 146 -6.49 5.60 -15.05
CA LEU A 146 -6.66 4.33 -15.77
C LEU A 146 -7.99 3.63 -15.46
N PHE A 147 -8.69 4.04 -14.42
CA PHE A 147 -9.99 3.49 -14.09
C PHE A 147 -11.09 4.14 -14.96
N PRO A 148 -12.11 3.39 -15.34
CA PRO A 148 -13.22 3.97 -16.08
C PRO A 148 -14.00 4.97 -15.21
N PRO A 149 -14.60 6.01 -15.82
CA PRO A 149 -15.31 7.07 -15.08
C PRO A 149 -16.58 6.57 -14.38
N THR A 150 -17.02 5.37 -14.68
CA THR A 150 -18.18 4.71 -14.07
C THR A 150 -17.93 4.19 -12.66
N ILE A 151 -16.66 4.08 -12.24
CA ILE A 151 -16.33 3.62 -10.89
C ILE A 151 -16.59 4.72 -9.87
N ASP A 152 -17.27 4.37 -8.77
CA ASP A 152 -17.44 5.29 -7.66
C ASP A 152 -16.08 5.58 -7.00
N MET A 153 -15.72 6.86 -7.00
CA MET A 153 -14.48 7.34 -6.41
C MET A 153 -14.78 8.31 -5.27
N SER A 154 -14.01 8.22 -4.20
CA SER A 154 -14.06 9.21 -3.12
C SER A 154 -13.73 10.61 -3.64
N ASP A 155 -14.21 11.66 -2.96
CA ASP A 155 -13.96 13.06 -3.34
C ASP A 155 -12.46 13.35 -3.43
N ARG A 156 -11.67 12.74 -2.56
CA ARG A 156 -10.22 12.87 -2.60
C ARG A 156 -9.61 12.21 -3.84
N ALA A 157 -10.12 11.06 -4.27
CA ALA A 157 -9.67 10.40 -5.50
C ALA A 157 -10.02 11.27 -6.72
N LYS A 158 -11.23 11.83 -6.75
CA LYS A 158 -11.67 12.77 -7.80
C LYS A 158 -10.82 14.03 -7.84
N ALA A 159 -10.48 14.61 -6.68
CA ALA A 159 -9.62 15.79 -6.59
C ALA A 159 -8.20 15.51 -7.12
N MET A 160 -7.66 14.31 -6.87
CA MET A 160 -6.35 13.92 -7.41
C MET A 160 -6.37 13.71 -8.93
N LEU A 161 -7.46 13.19 -9.48
CA LEU A 161 -7.67 13.12 -10.94
C LEU A 161 -7.66 14.50 -11.59
N SER A 162 -8.38 15.46 -11.01
CA SER A 162 -8.46 16.83 -11.53
C SER A 162 -7.09 17.52 -11.47
N GLY A 163 -6.36 17.38 -10.36
CA GLY A 163 -5.01 17.93 -10.20
C GLY A 163 -3.99 17.32 -11.16
N SER A 164 -4.09 16.03 -11.44
CA SER A 164 -3.22 15.33 -12.40
C SER A 164 -3.48 15.77 -13.86
N THR A 165 -4.71 16.17 -14.17
CA THR A 165 -5.07 16.66 -15.51
C THR A 165 -4.55 18.09 -15.75
N ALA A 166 -4.49 18.91 -14.69
CA ALA A 166 -4.00 20.30 -14.79
C ALA A 166 -2.47 20.40 -14.94
N GLU A 167 -1.72 19.38 -14.54
CA GLU A 167 -0.23 19.37 -14.60
C GLU A 167 0.33 18.69 -15.85
N ARG A 168 -0.49 18.37 -16.84
CA ARG A 168 0.01 17.93 -18.15
C ARG A 168 0.25 19.18 -19.02
N PRO A 169 1.49 19.74 -19.08
CA PRO A 169 1.78 20.80 -20.03
C PRO A 169 1.53 20.21 -21.42
N ASP A 170 0.72 20.93 -22.17
CA ASP A 170 0.50 20.70 -23.59
C ASP A 170 1.89 20.65 -24.30
N ARG A 171 2.35 19.43 -24.56
CA ARG A 171 3.45 19.20 -25.48
C ARG A 171 2.88 19.16 -26.89
N SER A 172 2.21 20.21 -27.26
CA SER A 172 1.93 20.49 -28.66
C SER A 172 3.06 21.35 -29.23
N VAL A 173 3.88 20.70 -30.00
CA VAL A 173 4.46 21.14 -31.25
C VAL A 173 5.55 22.25 -31.18
N ASN A 174 6.77 21.88 -31.48
CA ASN A 174 7.43 22.41 -32.69
C ASN A 174 8.38 21.35 -33.23
#